data_a627dc0e6d8694604cd38dc0cf3c62f3
#
_entry.id   a627dc0e6d8694604cd38dc0cf3c62f3
#
_cell.length_a   1.000
_cell.length_b   1.000
_cell.length_c   1.000
_cell.angle_alpha   90.00
_cell.angle_beta   90.00
_cell.angle_gamma   90.00
#
_symmetry.space_group_name_H-M   'P 1'
#
loop_
_entity.id
_entity.type
_entity.pdbx_description
1 polymer ?
#
loop_
_entity_poly.entity_id
_entity_poly.type
_entity_poly.pdbx_seq_one_letter_code
_entity_poly.pdbx_strand_id
1 'polypeptide(L)'
;MKEALLTYLNERIDWHKREQTRLRGEYRQDEAAHVQIAINVYNIFLSTYQAMKFDLGETLRRFSSIVSNWDESHRVACEHGDDTKKFVEEIKFARAMEIIQRA
;
A
#
# COMPACT_ATOMS: atom_id res chain seq x y z
N MET A 1 -12.05 -10.85 -11.76
CA MET A 1 -13.07 -9.87 -12.11
C MET A 1 -12.52 -8.47 -11.90
N LYS A 2 -12.23 -7.80 -13.00
CA LYS A 2 -11.67 -6.45 -13.01
C LYS A 2 -12.51 -5.47 -12.19
N GLU A 3 -13.82 -5.44 -12.43
CA GLU A 3 -14.69 -4.46 -11.79
C GLU A 3 -14.79 -4.65 -10.27
N ALA A 4 -14.83 -5.90 -9.82
CA ALA A 4 -14.86 -6.19 -8.39
C ALA A 4 -13.57 -5.74 -7.70
N LEU A 5 -12.42 -5.96 -8.33
CA LEU A 5 -11.14 -5.54 -7.81
C LEU A 5 -11.03 -4.01 -7.77
N LEU A 6 -11.42 -3.33 -8.86
CA LEU A 6 -11.41 -1.87 -8.90
C LEU A 6 -12.32 -1.26 -7.84
N THR A 7 -13.51 -1.80 -7.66
CA THR A 7 -14.44 -1.37 -6.62
C THR A 7 -13.81 -1.52 -5.23
N TYR A 8 -13.22 -2.68 -4.97
CA TYR A 8 -12.55 -2.95 -3.70
C TYR A 8 -11.44 -1.93 -3.42
N LEU A 9 -10.56 -1.71 -4.40
CA LEU A 9 -9.44 -0.78 -4.24
C LEU A 9 -9.93 0.64 -3.99
N ASN A 10 -10.92 1.10 -4.75
CA ASN A 10 -11.48 2.44 -4.58
C ASN A 10 -12.16 2.61 -3.22
N GLU A 11 -12.88 1.61 -2.76
CA GLU A 11 -13.51 1.64 -1.43
C GLU A 11 -12.47 1.70 -0.32
N ARG A 12 -11.37 0.94 -0.44
CA ARG A 12 -10.30 0.96 0.55
C ARG A 12 -9.59 2.31 0.56
N ILE A 13 -9.33 2.89 -0.61
CA ILE A 13 -8.71 4.21 -0.71
C ILE A 13 -9.61 5.26 -0.06
N ASP A 14 -10.90 5.25 -0.36
CA ASP A 14 -11.85 6.20 0.20
C ASP A 14 -11.95 6.07 1.72
N TRP A 15 -11.99 4.85 2.23
CA TRP A 15 -12.01 4.60 3.67
C TRP A 15 -10.78 5.19 4.35
N HIS A 16 -9.60 4.96 3.76
CA HIS A 16 -8.34 5.47 4.32
C HIS A 16 -8.29 7.00 4.25
N LYS A 17 -8.80 7.61 3.19
CA LYS A 17 -8.85 9.07 3.07
C LYS A 17 -9.75 9.69 4.15
N ARG A 18 -10.91 9.08 4.42
CA ARG A 18 -11.78 9.54 5.49
C ARG A 18 -11.11 9.40 6.86
N GLU A 19 -10.44 8.29 7.09
CA GLU A 19 -9.69 8.04 8.32
C GLU A 19 -8.58 9.06 8.50
N GLN A 20 -7.85 9.37 7.42
CA GLN A 20 -6.79 10.36 7.44
C GLN A 20 -7.32 11.75 7.83
N THR A 21 -8.45 12.14 7.25
CA THR A 21 -9.09 13.41 7.57
C THR A 21 -9.49 13.47 9.04
N ARG A 22 -10.07 12.38 9.56
CA ARG A 22 -10.45 12.26 10.97
C ARG A 22 -9.25 12.44 11.89
N LEU A 23 -8.15 11.75 11.58
CA LEU A 23 -6.93 11.80 12.40
C LEU A 23 -6.30 13.19 12.40
N ARG A 24 -6.30 13.87 11.25
CA ARG A 24 -5.82 15.25 11.17
C ARG A 24 -6.67 16.20 12.02
N GLY A 25 -7.98 16.00 12.01
CA GLY A 25 -8.91 16.79 12.83
C GLY A 25 -8.70 16.56 14.32
N GLU A 26 -8.15 15.41 14.72
CA GLU A 26 -7.82 15.07 16.10
C GLU A 26 -6.37 15.41 16.46
N TYR A 27 -5.66 16.10 15.58
CA TYR A 27 -4.24 16.47 15.75
C TYR A 27 -3.31 15.23 15.87
N ARG A 28 -3.71 14.12 15.26
CA ARG A 28 -2.93 12.87 15.27
C ARG A 28 -2.16 12.74 13.94
N GLN A 29 -1.22 13.66 13.73
CA GLN A 29 -0.52 13.80 12.44
C GLN A 29 0.34 12.59 12.09
N ASP A 30 1.00 11.97 13.07
CA ASP A 30 1.84 10.79 12.82
C ASP A 30 0.99 9.63 12.30
N GLU A 31 -0.17 9.40 12.90
CA GLU A 31 -1.08 8.36 12.47
C GLU A 31 -1.68 8.66 11.09
N ALA A 32 -1.99 9.94 10.82
CA ALA A 32 -2.45 10.37 9.51
C ALA A 32 -1.39 10.12 8.42
N ALA A 33 -0.11 10.33 8.75
CA ALA A 33 0.99 10.03 7.83
C ALA A 33 1.09 8.54 7.53
N HIS A 34 0.86 7.68 8.53
CA HIS A 34 0.84 6.23 8.33
C HIS A 34 -0.30 5.80 7.42
N VAL A 35 -1.46 6.42 7.55
CA VAL A 35 -2.60 6.17 6.66
C VAL A 35 -2.26 6.58 5.23
N GLN A 36 -1.50 7.67 5.04
CA GLN A 36 -1.07 8.09 3.71
C GLN A 36 -0.18 7.02 3.04
N ILE A 37 0.66 6.34 3.81
CA ILE A 37 1.48 5.25 3.29
C ILE A 37 0.58 4.14 2.73
N ALA A 38 -0.46 3.77 3.45
CA ALA A 38 -1.43 2.76 2.98
C ALA A 38 -2.10 3.19 1.68
N ILE A 39 -2.54 4.45 1.61
CA ILE A 39 -3.16 5.02 0.38
C ILE A 39 -2.19 4.91 -0.79
N ASN A 40 -0.92 5.24 -0.57
CA ASN A 40 0.10 5.18 -1.62
C ASN A 40 0.27 3.76 -2.16
N VAL A 41 0.21 2.74 -1.31
CA VAL A 41 0.32 1.34 -1.75
C VAL A 41 -0.84 0.96 -2.65
N TYR A 42 -2.07 1.31 -2.28
CA TYR A 42 -3.24 1.06 -3.14
C TYR A 42 -3.09 1.77 -4.49
N ASN A 43 -2.63 3.01 -4.47
CA ASN A 43 -2.43 3.79 -5.71
C ASN A 43 -1.33 3.21 -6.60
N ILE A 44 -0.26 2.69 -6.01
CA ILE A 44 0.81 2.03 -6.77
C ILE A 44 0.25 0.82 -7.50
N PHE A 45 -0.52 -0.03 -6.80
CA PHE A 45 -1.14 -1.19 -7.45
C PHE A 45 -2.10 -0.76 -8.56
N LEU A 46 -2.96 0.21 -8.26
CA LEU A 46 -3.96 0.68 -9.24
C LEU A 46 -3.29 1.26 -10.47
N SER A 47 -2.24 2.07 -10.32
CA SER A 47 -1.49 2.63 -11.45
C SER A 47 -0.83 1.54 -12.29
N THR A 48 -0.27 0.53 -11.63
CA THR A 48 0.33 -0.61 -12.31
C THR A 48 -0.72 -1.40 -13.09
N TYR A 49 -1.86 -1.62 -12.48
CA TYR A 49 -2.98 -2.33 -13.08
C TYR A 49 -3.46 -1.62 -14.36
N GLN A 50 -3.61 -0.30 -14.28
CA GLN A 50 -3.98 0.53 -15.42
C GLN A 50 -2.90 0.50 -16.51
N ALA A 51 -1.64 0.62 -16.13
CA ALA A 51 -0.51 0.59 -17.07
C ALA A 51 -0.41 -0.76 -17.79
N MET A 52 -0.78 -1.84 -17.14
CA MET A 52 -0.80 -3.19 -17.72
C MET A 52 -2.12 -3.50 -18.44
N LYS A 53 -2.91 -2.49 -18.71
CA LYS A 53 -4.22 -2.61 -19.41
C LYS A 53 -5.14 -3.62 -18.72
N PHE A 54 -5.10 -3.62 -17.40
CA PHE A 54 -5.91 -4.49 -16.54
C PHE A 54 -5.61 -5.99 -16.71
N ASP A 55 -4.41 -6.32 -17.15
CA ASP A 55 -3.91 -7.69 -17.15
C ASP A 55 -3.43 -8.02 -15.73
N LEU A 56 -4.23 -8.80 -15.01
CA LEU A 56 -3.96 -9.09 -13.60
C LEU A 56 -2.66 -9.87 -13.40
N GLY A 57 -2.40 -10.87 -14.26
CA GLY A 57 -1.18 -11.68 -14.15
C GLY A 57 0.07 -10.84 -14.28
N GLU A 58 0.12 -9.97 -15.29
CA GLU A 58 1.27 -9.08 -15.51
C GLU A 58 1.38 -8.04 -14.40
N THR A 59 0.24 -7.52 -13.93
CA THR A 59 0.20 -6.58 -12.82
C THR A 59 0.79 -7.20 -11.55
N LEU A 60 0.38 -8.41 -11.22
CA LEU A 60 0.88 -9.10 -10.02
C LEU A 60 2.37 -9.38 -10.12
N ARG A 61 2.86 -9.73 -11.30
CA ARG A 61 4.28 -9.96 -11.52
C ARG A 61 5.09 -8.69 -11.25
N ARG A 62 4.65 -7.55 -11.80
CA ARG A 62 5.32 -6.26 -11.60
C ARG A 62 5.20 -5.77 -10.16
N PHE A 63 4.01 -5.91 -9.59
CA PHE A 63 3.77 -5.49 -8.20
C PHE A 63 4.62 -6.31 -7.22
N SER A 64 4.75 -7.61 -7.46
CA SER A 64 5.59 -8.48 -6.62
C SER A 64 7.05 -8.05 -6.65
N SER A 65 7.54 -7.58 -7.80
CA SER A 65 8.89 -7.04 -7.91
C SER A 65 9.08 -5.79 -7.05
N ILE A 66 8.08 -4.89 -7.04
CA ILE A 66 8.09 -3.68 -6.19
C ILE A 66 8.09 -4.09 -4.71
N VAL A 67 7.26 -5.06 -4.33
CA VAL A 67 7.15 -5.54 -2.96
C VAL A 67 8.48 -6.17 -2.50
N SER A 68 9.18 -6.87 -3.38
CA SER A 68 10.50 -7.43 -3.08
C SER A 68 11.51 -6.33 -2.70
N ASN A 69 11.44 -5.17 -3.35
CA ASN A 69 12.29 -4.02 -3.00
C ASN A 69 11.95 -3.50 -1.60
N TRP A 70 10.68 -3.50 -1.22
CA TRP A 70 10.26 -3.09 0.13
C TRP A 70 10.73 -4.08 1.19
N ASP A 71 10.71 -5.37 0.89
CA ASP A 71 11.22 -6.40 1.78
C ASP A 71 12.71 -6.20 2.05
N GLU A 72 13.49 -5.90 1.02
CA GLU A 72 14.90 -5.58 1.14
C GLU A 72 15.11 -4.31 1.97
N SER A 73 14.32 -3.26 1.76
CA SER A 73 14.37 -2.04 2.56
C SER A 73 14.07 -2.31 4.03
N HIS A 74 13.11 -3.20 4.31
CA HIS A 74 12.79 -3.61 5.67
C HIS A 74 13.98 -4.31 6.33
N ARG A 75 14.61 -5.23 5.60
CA ARG A 75 15.79 -5.96 6.08
C ARG A 75 16.92 -5.01 6.46
N VAL A 76 17.20 -4.04 5.57
CA VAL A 76 18.24 -3.04 5.80
C VAL A 76 17.91 -2.17 7.02
N ALA A 77 16.65 -1.75 7.16
CA ALA A 77 16.21 -0.95 8.31
C ALA A 77 16.39 -1.72 9.63
N CYS A 78 16.07 -3.03 9.63
CA CYS A 78 16.28 -3.88 10.80
C CYS A 78 17.75 -3.97 11.16
N GLU A 79 18.63 -4.14 10.18
CA GLU A 79 20.08 -4.24 10.42
C GLU A 79 20.67 -2.95 10.98
N HIS A 80 20.13 -1.79 10.60
CA HIS A 80 20.63 -0.49 11.04
C HIS A 80 19.89 0.06 12.26
N GLY A 81 18.92 -0.68 12.79
CA GLY A 81 18.16 -0.24 13.96
C GLY A 81 17.25 0.96 13.67
N ASP A 82 16.85 1.16 12.43
CA ASP A 82 15.97 2.26 12.04
C ASP A 82 14.50 1.83 12.22
N ASP A 83 13.98 2.01 13.44
CA ASP A 83 12.63 1.57 13.79
C ASP A 83 11.54 2.31 13.02
N THR A 84 11.75 3.59 12.73
CA THR A 84 10.78 4.38 11.97
C THR A 84 10.63 3.83 10.55
N LYS A 85 11.74 3.62 9.86
CA LYS A 85 11.73 3.08 8.50
C LYS A 85 11.20 1.64 8.48
N LYS A 86 11.59 0.84 9.47
CA LYS A 86 11.10 -0.52 9.64
C LYS A 86 9.57 -0.54 9.71
N PHE A 87 8.99 0.34 10.52
CA PHE A 87 7.55 0.42 10.69
C PHE A 87 6.84 0.83 9.39
N VAL A 88 7.40 1.80 8.66
CA VAL A 88 6.88 2.23 7.36
C VAL A 88 6.86 1.05 6.38
N GLU A 89 7.94 0.30 6.30
CA GLU A 89 8.02 -0.85 5.38
C GLU A 89 7.04 -1.97 5.78
N GLU A 90 6.78 -2.14 7.07
CA GLU A 90 5.78 -3.10 7.56
C GLU A 90 4.36 -2.72 7.14
N ILE A 91 4.02 -1.42 7.17
CA ILE A 91 2.72 -0.93 6.69
C ILE A 91 2.57 -1.22 5.19
N LYS A 92 3.59 -0.91 4.41
CA LYS A 92 3.58 -1.18 2.97
C LYS A 92 3.35 -2.66 2.68
N PHE A 93 4.09 -3.52 3.36
CA PHE A 93 4.01 -4.96 3.17
C PHE A 93 2.61 -5.48 3.52
N ALA A 94 2.05 -5.05 4.65
CA ALA A 94 0.72 -5.47 5.08
C ALA A 94 -0.35 -5.11 4.05
N ARG A 95 -0.29 -3.89 3.50
CA ARG A 95 -1.26 -3.46 2.47
C ARG A 95 -1.03 -4.20 1.16
N ALA A 96 0.22 -4.43 0.78
CA ALA A 96 0.55 -5.19 -0.42
C ALA A 96 0.00 -6.62 -0.34
N MET A 97 0.17 -7.28 0.79
CA MET A 97 -0.33 -8.65 0.98
C MET A 97 -1.86 -8.70 0.97
N GLU A 98 -2.51 -7.70 1.54
CA GLU A 98 -3.98 -7.57 1.45
C GLU A 98 -4.45 -7.55 -0.01
N ILE A 99 -3.80 -6.73 -0.83
CA ILE A 99 -4.14 -6.58 -2.25
C ILE A 99 -3.90 -7.89 -3.01
N ILE A 100 -2.75 -8.50 -2.81
CA ILE A 100 -2.37 -9.75 -3.49
C ILE A 100 -3.35 -10.86 -3.14
N GLN A 101 -3.73 -10.98 -1.88
CA GLN A 101 -4.68 -12.00 -1.43
C GLN A 101 -6.08 -11.74 -1.99
N ARG A 102 -6.45 -10.50 -2.17
CA ARG A 102 -7.76 -10.12 -2.72
C ARG A 102 -7.80 -10.31 -4.24
N ALA A 103 -6.70 -10.08 -4.91
CA ALA A 103 -6.60 -10.25 -6.36
C ALA A 103 -6.55 -11.72 -6.75
#